data_9e63f2091f6a57a009ce2e02e91b8de5
#
_entry.id   9e63f2091f6a57a009ce2e02e91b8de5
#
_cell.length_a   1.000
_cell.length_b   1.000
_cell.length_c   1.000
_cell.angle_alpha   90.00
_cell.angle_beta   90.00
_cell.angle_gamma   90.00
#
_symmetry.space_group_name_H-M   'P 1'
#
loop_
_entity.id
_entity.type
_entity.pdbx_description
1 polymer ?
#
loop_
_entity_poly.entity_id
_entity_poly.type
_entity_poly.pdbx_seq_one_letter_code
_entity_poly.pdbx_strand_id
1 'polypeptide(L)'
;QYLTTESFSGFGEKIDKEYDIVVRLNRGMELTQRYKSNIGSRTDVFYNCLIEHKDNGGIIDINNLKDNNIQWLCTIPNSTMRGNCYSNELHPMVNQNTVNLIKQNFNFHVMDFRLYGELNKGVDCRSNTGFAAIFDTLYHGVESLFVTGFSFYLDAFAPGYKEGCARDEDEFAKQCFASKRHNQVNQWIYARKNLKNNPKVILDDVLTKILNLETLNREDFNEETQNLYSNV
;
A
#
# COMPACT_ATOMS: atom_id res chain seq x y z
N GLN A 1 0.22 -10.40 3.86
CA GLN A 1 -0.24 -11.47 4.79
C GLN A 1 0.63 -11.56 6.05
N TYR A 2 1.96 -11.46 5.96
CA TYR A 2 2.85 -11.72 7.10
C TYR A 2 2.50 -10.96 8.39
N LEU A 3 2.04 -9.70 8.30
CA LEU A 3 1.62 -8.94 9.50
C LEU A 3 0.45 -9.57 10.28
N THR A 4 -0.32 -10.47 9.68
CA THR A 4 -1.45 -11.12 10.33
C THR A 4 -1.10 -12.44 11.01
N THR A 5 0.18 -12.80 11.09
CA THR A 5 0.69 -13.98 11.78
C THR A 5 0.86 -13.75 13.28
N GLU A 6 0.97 -14.81 14.06
CA GLU A 6 1.17 -14.72 15.51
C GLU A 6 2.46 -13.98 15.90
N SER A 7 3.50 -14.03 15.07
CA SER A 7 4.77 -13.33 15.29
C SER A 7 4.62 -11.82 15.40
N PHE A 8 3.56 -11.23 14.84
CA PHE A 8 3.24 -9.80 14.94
C PHE A 8 2.16 -9.48 15.96
N SER A 9 1.78 -10.42 16.81
CA SER A 9 0.82 -10.17 17.89
C SER A 9 1.38 -9.14 18.89
N GLY A 10 0.58 -8.09 19.18
CA GLY A 10 1.01 -6.95 20.02
C GLY A 10 1.64 -5.80 19.25
N PHE A 11 2.06 -5.99 17.99
CA PHE A 11 2.66 -4.93 17.20
C PHE A 11 1.66 -3.81 16.85
N GLY A 12 0.36 -4.12 16.81
CA GLY A 12 -0.70 -3.14 16.59
C GLY A 12 -0.78 -2.05 17.65
N GLU A 13 -0.50 -2.37 18.91
CA GLU A 13 -0.45 -1.38 20.00
C GLU A 13 0.70 -0.40 19.80
N LYS A 14 1.86 -0.88 19.35
CA LYS A 14 3.01 -0.05 18.99
C LYS A 14 2.66 0.90 17.84
N ILE A 15 2.01 0.40 16.78
CA ILE A 15 1.56 1.24 15.66
C ILE A 15 0.65 2.36 16.17
N ASP A 16 -0.33 2.04 17.00
CA ASP A 16 -1.32 3.01 17.46
C ASP A 16 -0.76 4.06 18.44
N LYS A 17 0.31 3.74 19.19
CA LYS A 17 0.84 4.61 20.26
C LYS A 17 2.13 5.35 19.92
N GLU A 18 3.04 4.76 19.12
CA GLU A 18 4.38 5.28 18.93
C GLU A 18 4.53 6.15 17.67
N TYR A 19 3.60 6.08 16.73
CA TYR A 19 3.65 6.87 15.50
C TYR A 19 2.68 8.03 15.53
N ASP A 20 3.14 9.23 15.12
CA ASP A 20 2.31 10.44 15.08
C ASP A 20 1.19 10.30 14.05
N ILE A 21 1.47 9.66 12.91
CA ILE A 21 0.55 9.48 11.78
C ILE A 21 0.58 8.02 11.32
N VAL A 22 -0.59 7.41 11.19
CA VAL A 22 -0.77 6.07 10.63
C VAL A 22 -1.42 6.18 9.25
N VAL A 23 -0.69 5.69 8.23
CA VAL A 23 -1.15 5.64 6.83
C VAL A 23 -1.63 4.25 6.47
N ARG A 24 -2.83 4.11 5.92
CA ARG A 24 -3.34 2.84 5.40
C ARG A 24 -3.72 2.93 3.93
N LEU A 25 -3.71 1.77 3.29
CA LEU A 25 -3.80 1.66 1.84
C LEU A 25 -5.00 0.83 1.41
N ASN A 26 -5.78 1.35 0.46
CA ASN A 26 -6.93 0.65 -0.14
C ASN A 26 -7.80 -0.05 0.92
N ARG A 27 -7.99 -1.36 0.84
CA ARG A 27 -8.81 -2.13 1.78
C ARG A 27 -8.11 -2.48 3.10
N GLY A 28 -6.89 -1.98 3.33
CA GLY A 28 -6.14 -2.25 4.57
C GLY A 28 -6.87 -1.78 5.85
N MET A 29 -7.71 -0.76 5.76
CA MET A 29 -8.53 -0.29 6.87
C MET A 29 -9.60 -1.32 7.29
N GLU A 30 -10.16 -2.09 6.33
CA GLU A 30 -11.15 -3.12 6.61
C GLU A 30 -10.61 -4.24 7.51
N LEU A 31 -9.29 -4.45 7.50
CA LEU A 31 -8.61 -5.47 8.29
C LEU A 31 -8.37 -5.07 9.76
N THR A 32 -8.49 -3.80 10.11
CA THR A 32 -8.12 -3.30 11.44
C THR A 32 -8.97 -3.90 12.55
N GLN A 33 -10.24 -4.17 12.31
CA GLN A 33 -11.11 -4.82 13.30
C GLN A 33 -10.69 -6.28 13.57
N ARG A 34 -10.32 -7.01 12.50
CA ARG A 34 -9.96 -8.44 12.58
C ARG A 34 -8.56 -8.66 13.12
N TYR A 35 -7.61 -7.80 12.78
CA TYR A 35 -6.20 -7.96 13.09
C TYR A 35 -5.65 -6.81 13.96
N LYS A 36 -6.49 -6.22 14.81
CA LYS A 36 -6.12 -5.09 15.66
C LYS A 36 -4.84 -5.32 16.46
N SER A 37 -4.68 -6.51 17.03
CA SER A 37 -3.48 -6.87 17.80
C SER A 37 -2.19 -6.78 16.96
N ASN A 38 -2.30 -7.05 15.66
CA ASN A 38 -1.14 -7.14 14.76
C ASN A 38 -0.85 -5.83 14.04
N ILE A 39 -1.88 -5.15 13.56
CA ILE A 39 -1.74 -3.98 12.68
C ILE A 39 -2.27 -2.69 13.28
N GLY A 40 -2.81 -2.71 14.50
CA GLY A 40 -3.45 -1.56 15.13
C GLY A 40 -4.84 -1.27 14.55
N SER A 41 -5.46 -0.24 15.09
CA SER A 41 -6.80 0.21 14.68
C SER A 41 -6.82 1.62 14.10
N ARG A 42 -5.82 2.44 14.44
CA ARG A 42 -5.76 3.86 14.04
C ARG A 42 -5.48 4.01 12.54
N THR A 43 -6.11 4.98 11.94
CA THR A 43 -5.87 5.42 10.57
C THR A 43 -6.04 6.94 10.52
N ASP A 44 -5.00 7.69 10.26
CA ASP A 44 -5.07 9.16 10.14
C ASP A 44 -5.13 9.56 8.68
N VAL A 45 -4.39 8.86 7.82
CA VAL A 45 -4.31 9.10 6.39
C VAL A 45 -4.69 7.82 5.64
N PHE A 46 -5.63 7.94 4.73
CA PHE A 46 -6.13 6.83 3.95
C PHE A 46 -5.82 7.04 2.46
N TYR A 47 -4.88 6.27 1.91
CA TYR A 47 -4.62 6.24 0.47
C TYR A 47 -5.50 5.20 -0.22
N ASN A 48 -6.27 5.64 -1.21
CA ASN A 48 -7.13 4.77 -1.98
C ASN A 48 -7.10 5.14 -3.46
N CYS A 49 -7.13 4.15 -4.35
CA CYS A 49 -7.19 4.39 -5.79
C CYS A 49 -8.53 4.96 -6.27
N LEU A 50 -9.54 5.04 -5.40
CA LEU A 50 -10.90 5.53 -5.63
C LEU A 50 -11.67 4.82 -6.74
N ILE A 51 -11.18 3.68 -7.22
CA ILE A 51 -11.93 2.81 -8.11
C ILE A 51 -12.74 1.86 -7.23
N GLU A 52 -14.04 2.17 -7.11
CA GLU A 52 -15.00 1.46 -6.23
C GLU A 52 -15.36 0.09 -6.81
N HIS A 53 -14.39 -0.80 -6.84
CA HIS A 53 -14.55 -2.18 -7.26
C HIS A 53 -13.84 -3.11 -6.28
N LYS A 54 -14.43 -4.29 -6.01
CA LYS A 54 -13.90 -5.28 -5.06
C LYS A 54 -12.46 -5.70 -5.34
N ASP A 55 -12.05 -5.71 -6.60
CA ASP A 55 -10.67 -6.06 -6.99
C ASP A 55 -9.69 -4.88 -6.88
N ASN A 56 -10.17 -3.67 -6.60
CA ASN A 56 -9.38 -2.45 -6.50
C ASN A 56 -9.43 -1.85 -5.08
N GLY A 57 -9.86 -0.59 -4.97
CA GLY A 57 -9.89 0.15 -3.72
C GLY A 57 -11.00 -0.24 -2.74
N GLY A 58 -11.99 -1.02 -3.18
CA GLY A 58 -13.19 -1.29 -2.40
C GLY A 58 -14.19 -0.14 -2.48
N ILE A 59 -15.34 -0.31 -1.82
CA ILE A 59 -16.38 0.71 -1.74
C ILE A 59 -15.94 1.78 -0.73
N ILE A 60 -16.14 3.05 -1.05
CA ILE A 60 -15.87 4.17 -0.16
C ILE A 60 -17.13 4.48 0.66
N ASP A 61 -17.13 4.07 1.91
CA ASP A 61 -18.18 4.40 2.87
C ASP A 61 -17.77 5.62 3.71
N ILE A 62 -18.39 6.76 3.43
CA ILE A 62 -18.10 8.04 4.10
C ILE A 62 -18.36 7.96 5.61
N ASN A 63 -19.39 7.23 6.04
CA ASN A 63 -19.69 7.09 7.47
C ASN A 63 -18.62 6.26 8.17
N ASN A 64 -18.24 5.14 7.58
CA ASN A 64 -17.14 4.31 8.09
C ASN A 64 -15.81 5.09 8.17
N LEU A 65 -15.51 5.94 7.19
CA LEU A 65 -14.32 6.81 7.25
C LEU A 65 -14.40 7.81 8.41
N LYS A 66 -15.57 8.41 8.67
CA LYS A 66 -15.80 9.31 9.82
C LYS A 66 -15.66 8.59 11.15
N ASP A 67 -16.27 7.42 11.28
CA ASP A 67 -16.24 6.61 12.51
C ASP A 67 -14.80 6.17 12.86
N ASN A 68 -13.94 6.04 11.86
CA ASN A 68 -12.52 5.78 12.03
C ASN A 68 -11.64 7.04 12.16
N ASN A 69 -12.25 8.24 12.26
CA ASN A 69 -11.58 9.53 12.44
C ASN A 69 -10.52 9.84 11.37
N ILE A 70 -10.74 9.43 10.12
CA ILE A 70 -9.83 9.72 9.01
C ILE A 70 -9.71 11.23 8.83
N GLN A 71 -8.48 11.75 8.81
CA GLN A 71 -8.22 13.17 8.62
C GLN A 71 -7.97 13.51 7.15
N TRP A 72 -7.23 12.64 6.45
CA TRP A 72 -6.85 12.83 5.06
C TRP A 72 -7.23 11.62 4.23
N LEU A 73 -7.88 11.88 3.10
CA LEU A 73 -8.02 10.90 2.05
C LEU A 73 -7.11 11.30 0.88
N CYS A 74 -6.20 10.40 0.54
CA CYS A 74 -5.18 10.62 -0.47
C CYS A 74 -5.37 9.65 -1.65
N THR A 75 -4.99 10.08 -2.84
CA THR A 75 -5.06 9.25 -4.04
C THR A 75 -3.93 9.59 -5.03
N ILE A 76 -3.79 8.76 -6.04
CA ILE A 76 -2.85 8.96 -7.15
C ILE A 76 -3.59 9.53 -8.37
N PRO A 77 -2.92 10.35 -9.20
CA PRO A 77 -3.52 10.81 -10.44
C PRO A 77 -3.62 9.68 -11.48
N ASN A 78 -4.43 9.91 -12.50
CA ASN A 78 -4.51 9.00 -13.64
C ASN A 78 -3.18 8.93 -14.39
N SER A 79 -2.86 7.77 -14.92
CA SER A 79 -1.72 7.57 -15.81
C SER A 79 -2.03 6.54 -16.90
N THR A 80 -1.28 6.60 -17.98
CA THR A 80 -1.37 5.60 -19.06
C THR A 80 -0.94 4.22 -18.55
N MET A 81 -1.15 3.19 -19.36
CA MET A 81 -0.67 1.83 -19.08
C MET A 81 0.86 1.75 -18.93
N ARG A 82 1.60 2.66 -19.59
CA ARG A 82 3.05 2.78 -19.48
C ARG A 82 3.51 3.71 -18.35
N GLY A 83 2.57 4.20 -17.53
CA GLY A 83 2.88 5.07 -16.39
C GLY A 83 3.01 6.56 -16.70
N ASN A 84 2.86 7.01 -17.96
CA ASN A 84 2.89 8.44 -18.26
C ASN A 84 1.73 9.16 -17.57
N CYS A 85 2.03 10.24 -16.86
CA CYS A 85 1.09 11.06 -16.13
C CYS A 85 1.19 12.51 -16.63
N TYR A 86 0.07 13.12 -16.98
CA TYR A 86 0.04 14.42 -17.65
C TYR A 86 -0.70 15.50 -16.85
N SER A 87 -1.49 15.12 -15.87
CA SER A 87 -2.29 16.03 -15.05
C SER A 87 -2.65 15.38 -13.71
N ASN A 88 -3.19 16.18 -12.79
CA ASN A 88 -3.77 15.69 -11.54
C ASN A 88 -5.20 15.12 -11.69
N GLU A 89 -5.65 14.88 -12.90
CA GLU A 89 -6.95 14.25 -13.13
C GLU A 89 -6.99 12.82 -12.56
N LEU A 90 -8.14 12.46 -12.05
CA LEU A 90 -8.37 11.12 -11.51
C LEU A 90 -8.69 10.13 -12.64
N HIS A 91 -8.55 8.85 -12.33
CA HIS A 91 -8.89 7.80 -13.28
C HIS A 91 -10.36 7.92 -13.73
N PRO A 92 -10.69 7.74 -15.02
CA PRO A 92 -12.06 7.91 -15.54
C PRO A 92 -13.13 7.03 -14.85
N MET A 93 -12.73 5.91 -14.25
CA MET A 93 -13.63 5.04 -13.47
C MET A 93 -13.93 5.54 -12.07
N VAL A 94 -13.33 6.65 -11.63
CA VAL A 94 -13.58 7.23 -10.31
C VAL A 94 -14.93 7.92 -10.32
N ASN A 95 -15.77 7.60 -9.33
CA ASN A 95 -17.09 8.21 -9.17
C ASN A 95 -16.95 9.64 -8.64
N GLN A 96 -17.32 10.63 -9.45
CA GLN A 96 -17.21 12.05 -9.08
C GLN A 96 -18.12 12.42 -7.90
N ASN A 97 -19.26 11.77 -7.73
CA ASN A 97 -20.11 12.01 -6.56
C ASN A 97 -19.40 11.58 -5.28
N THR A 98 -18.74 10.43 -5.28
CA THR A 98 -17.90 9.97 -4.16
C THR A 98 -16.77 10.96 -3.87
N VAL A 99 -16.08 11.47 -4.91
CA VAL A 99 -15.03 12.48 -4.74
C VAL A 99 -15.57 13.77 -4.11
N ASN A 100 -16.75 14.23 -4.55
CA ASN A 100 -17.38 15.40 -3.98
C ASN A 100 -17.73 15.22 -2.50
N LEU A 101 -18.27 14.05 -2.13
CA LEU A 101 -18.55 13.70 -0.73
C LEU A 101 -17.26 13.63 0.11
N ILE A 102 -16.18 13.08 -0.43
CA ILE A 102 -14.87 13.07 0.23
C ILE A 102 -14.40 14.50 0.51
N LYS A 103 -14.39 15.38 -0.49
CA LYS A 103 -13.94 16.76 -0.36
C LYS A 103 -14.77 17.59 0.62
N GLN A 104 -16.05 17.24 0.81
CA GLN A 104 -16.93 17.91 1.77
C GLN A 104 -16.66 17.48 3.22
N ASN A 105 -16.09 16.30 3.44
CA ASN A 105 -15.99 15.70 4.77
C ASN A 105 -14.55 15.50 5.26
N PHE A 106 -13.56 15.49 4.37
CA PHE A 106 -12.15 15.19 4.69
C PHE A 106 -11.22 16.15 3.96
N ASN A 107 -10.00 16.29 4.45
CA ASN A 107 -8.93 16.83 3.65
C ASN A 107 -8.65 15.87 2.49
N PHE A 108 -8.58 16.37 1.27
CA PHE A 108 -8.39 15.56 0.07
C PHE A 108 -7.10 15.93 -0.65
N HIS A 109 -6.26 14.93 -0.88
CA HIS A 109 -4.99 15.09 -1.56
C HIS A 109 -4.90 14.18 -2.78
N VAL A 110 -4.42 14.72 -3.89
CA VAL A 110 -4.02 13.97 -5.07
C VAL A 110 -2.51 14.16 -5.22
N MET A 111 -1.76 13.06 -5.21
CA MET A 111 -0.30 13.10 -5.44
C MET A 111 0.01 13.96 -6.68
N ASP A 112 1.02 14.82 -6.61
CA ASP A 112 1.41 15.67 -7.75
C ASP A 112 1.73 14.79 -8.97
N PHE A 113 1.14 15.11 -10.11
CA PHE A 113 1.28 14.31 -11.33
C PHE A 113 2.72 14.23 -11.84
N ARG A 114 3.54 15.26 -11.58
CA ARG A 114 4.96 15.27 -11.97
C ARG A 114 5.74 14.31 -11.10
N LEU A 115 5.51 14.33 -9.77
CA LEU A 115 6.12 13.39 -8.84
C LEU A 115 5.73 11.95 -9.18
N TYR A 116 4.44 11.71 -9.45
CA TYR A 116 3.97 10.37 -9.86
C TYR A 116 4.53 9.94 -11.22
N GLY A 117 4.65 10.87 -12.17
CA GLY A 117 5.26 10.64 -13.48
C GLY A 117 6.75 10.30 -13.37
N GLU A 118 7.52 11.02 -12.55
CA GLU A 118 8.93 10.72 -12.31
C GLU A 118 9.12 9.37 -11.60
N LEU A 119 8.27 9.04 -10.63
CA LEU A 119 8.26 7.73 -9.98
C LEU A 119 8.02 6.62 -11.01
N ASN A 120 6.98 6.76 -11.83
CA ASN A 120 6.62 5.77 -12.87
C ASN A 120 7.74 5.61 -13.91
N LYS A 121 8.41 6.69 -14.30
CA LYS A 121 9.58 6.65 -15.18
C LYS A 121 10.74 5.91 -14.51
N GLY A 122 10.97 6.15 -13.22
CA GLY A 122 12.02 5.49 -12.45
C GLY A 122 11.81 3.98 -12.29
N VAL A 123 10.56 3.52 -12.19
CA VAL A 123 10.21 2.08 -12.12
C VAL A 123 9.90 1.47 -13.48
N ASP A 124 9.94 2.24 -14.57
CA ASP A 124 9.58 1.80 -15.92
C ASP A 124 8.23 1.06 -16.00
N CYS A 125 7.27 1.48 -15.21
CA CYS A 125 5.90 0.97 -15.20
C CYS A 125 4.97 1.93 -14.43
N ARG A 126 3.67 1.63 -14.39
CA ARG A 126 2.74 2.32 -13.49
C ARG A 126 2.93 1.82 -12.06
N SER A 127 3.34 2.69 -11.15
CA SER A 127 3.39 2.39 -9.72
C SER A 127 2.01 2.05 -9.18
N ASN A 128 1.91 1.08 -8.29
CA ASN A 128 0.67 0.84 -7.55
C ASN A 128 0.45 1.90 -6.47
N THR A 129 -0.78 2.03 -5.97
CA THR A 129 -1.15 3.05 -4.98
C THR A 129 -0.30 2.99 -3.72
N GLY A 130 -0.01 1.78 -3.22
CA GLY A 130 0.80 1.62 -2.01
C GLY A 130 2.23 2.08 -2.22
N PHE A 131 2.84 1.72 -3.34
CA PHE A 131 4.19 2.15 -3.67
C PHE A 131 4.28 3.67 -3.85
N ALA A 132 3.31 4.25 -4.54
CA ALA A 132 3.23 5.70 -4.72
C ALA A 132 3.06 6.44 -3.40
N ALA A 133 2.24 5.92 -2.48
CA ALA A 133 2.02 6.52 -1.16
C ALA A 133 3.32 6.66 -0.33
N ILE A 134 4.26 5.69 -0.42
CA ILE A 134 5.56 5.76 0.25
C ILE A 134 6.33 7.00 -0.23
N PHE A 135 6.43 7.20 -1.54
CA PHE A 135 7.21 8.30 -2.12
C PHE A 135 6.51 9.65 -1.97
N ASP A 136 5.18 9.68 -2.04
CA ASP A 136 4.40 10.88 -1.77
C ASP A 136 4.57 11.35 -0.31
N THR A 137 4.51 10.42 0.65
CA THR A 137 4.77 10.71 2.07
C THR A 137 6.19 11.25 2.30
N LEU A 138 7.21 10.63 1.69
CA LEU A 138 8.60 11.12 1.78
C LEU A 138 8.77 12.50 1.16
N TYR A 139 8.09 12.79 0.07
CA TYR A 139 8.14 14.09 -0.61
C TYR A 139 7.59 15.21 0.27
N HIS A 140 6.58 14.94 1.09
CA HIS A 140 6.01 15.90 2.03
C HIS A 140 6.87 16.15 3.28
N GLY A 141 8.08 15.63 3.33
CA GLY A 141 9.10 16.04 4.28
C GLY A 141 8.92 15.50 5.69
N VAL A 142 8.38 14.29 5.84
CA VAL A 142 8.34 13.59 7.14
C VAL A 142 9.76 13.47 7.74
N GLU A 143 9.85 13.49 9.04
CA GLU A 143 11.11 13.29 9.77
C GLU A 143 11.58 11.84 9.60
N SER A 144 10.69 10.89 9.80
CA SER A 144 10.91 9.47 9.56
C SER A 144 9.66 8.79 9.00
N LEU A 145 9.85 7.72 8.25
CA LEU A 145 8.79 6.89 7.69
C LEU A 145 9.07 5.42 7.99
N PHE A 146 8.25 4.81 8.84
CA PHE A 146 8.26 3.36 9.02
C PHE A 146 7.38 2.70 7.97
N VAL A 147 7.96 1.77 7.19
CA VAL A 147 7.26 1.03 6.15
C VAL A 147 7.11 -0.43 6.55
N THR A 148 5.88 -0.90 6.62
CA THR A 148 5.56 -2.27 7.03
C THR A 148 4.42 -2.84 6.17
N GLY A 149 4.32 -4.16 6.12
CA GLY A 149 3.25 -4.85 5.38
C GLY A 149 3.43 -4.85 3.86
N PHE A 150 4.61 -4.57 3.36
CA PHE A 150 4.89 -4.43 1.93
C PHE A 150 5.75 -5.59 1.41
N SER A 151 5.13 -6.58 0.73
CA SER A 151 5.81 -7.80 0.28
C SER A 151 6.01 -7.91 -1.22
N PHE A 152 5.68 -6.87 -2.01
CA PHE A 152 5.67 -6.93 -3.49
C PHE A 152 4.86 -8.10 -4.05
N TYR A 153 3.79 -8.50 -3.34
CA TYR A 153 2.95 -9.67 -3.65
C TYR A 153 3.70 -11.00 -3.71
N LEU A 154 4.81 -11.13 -3.01
CA LEU A 154 5.50 -12.40 -2.85
C LEU A 154 4.67 -13.40 -2.04
N ASP A 155 3.96 -12.92 -1.04
CA ASP A 155 2.99 -13.71 -0.26
C ASP A 155 1.54 -13.45 -0.72
N ALA A 156 0.60 -14.24 -0.21
CA ALA A 156 -0.81 -14.04 -0.41
C ALA A 156 -1.29 -12.72 0.25
N PHE A 157 -2.45 -12.22 -0.14
CA PHE A 157 -3.12 -11.18 0.63
C PHE A 157 -3.53 -11.70 2.02
N ALA A 158 -3.66 -10.79 2.97
CA ALA A 158 -4.20 -11.15 4.29
C ALA A 158 -5.65 -11.69 4.14
N PRO A 159 -6.01 -12.75 4.87
CA PRO A 159 -7.36 -13.29 4.82
C PRO A 159 -8.42 -12.22 5.11
N GLY A 160 -9.39 -12.11 4.21
CA GLY A 160 -10.44 -11.08 4.25
C GLY A 160 -10.08 -9.76 3.54
N TYR A 161 -8.84 -9.55 3.10
CA TYR A 161 -8.47 -8.33 2.35
C TYR A 161 -9.19 -8.23 1.00
N LYS A 162 -9.47 -9.35 0.37
CA LYS A 162 -10.19 -9.46 -0.90
C LYS A 162 -11.55 -10.16 -0.76
N GLU A 163 -12.18 -10.01 0.39
CA GLU A 163 -13.49 -10.58 0.65
C GLU A 163 -14.50 -10.17 -0.45
N GLY A 164 -15.26 -11.13 -0.94
CA GLY A 164 -16.19 -10.96 -2.06
C GLY A 164 -15.55 -11.00 -3.45
N CYS A 165 -14.22 -11.16 -3.59
CA CYS A 165 -13.59 -11.48 -4.86
C CYS A 165 -13.85 -12.95 -5.24
N ALA A 166 -13.85 -13.23 -6.56
CA ALA A 166 -14.07 -14.59 -7.05
C ALA A 166 -12.84 -15.52 -6.91
N ARG A 167 -11.70 -14.96 -6.55
CA ARG A 167 -10.39 -15.63 -6.45
C ARG A 167 -9.94 -15.67 -5.00
N ASP A 168 -9.21 -16.71 -4.64
CA ASP A 168 -8.53 -16.74 -3.35
C ASP A 168 -7.39 -15.70 -3.27
N GLU A 169 -6.93 -15.42 -2.08
CA GLU A 169 -5.95 -14.36 -1.79
C GLU A 169 -4.58 -14.65 -2.44
N ASP A 170 -4.19 -15.91 -2.56
CA ASP A 170 -2.91 -16.29 -3.16
C ASP A 170 -2.93 -16.19 -4.68
N GLU A 171 -4.00 -16.71 -5.32
CA GLU A 171 -4.18 -16.58 -6.77
C GLU A 171 -4.22 -15.11 -7.20
N PHE A 172 -4.92 -14.27 -6.43
CA PHE A 172 -4.97 -12.84 -6.72
C PHE A 172 -3.59 -12.17 -6.58
N ALA A 173 -2.81 -12.56 -5.55
CA ALA A 173 -1.46 -12.04 -5.37
C ALA A 173 -0.51 -12.49 -6.50
N LYS A 174 -0.62 -13.76 -6.98
CA LYS A 174 0.12 -14.25 -8.15
C LYS A 174 -0.15 -13.40 -9.39
N GLN A 175 -1.42 -13.05 -9.63
CA GLN A 175 -1.78 -12.21 -10.76
C GLN A 175 -1.26 -10.78 -10.62
N CYS A 176 -1.30 -10.22 -9.41
CA CYS A 176 -0.72 -8.91 -9.13
C CYS A 176 0.80 -8.91 -9.35
N PHE A 177 1.49 -9.98 -8.92
CA PHE A 177 2.92 -10.14 -9.13
C PHE A 177 3.28 -10.25 -10.62
N ALA A 178 2.54 -11.04 -11.38
CA ALA A 178 2.74 -11.25 -12.83
C ALA A 178 2.28 -10.05 -13.69
N SER A 179 1.69 -9.02 -13.08
CA SER A 179 1.13 -7.89 -13.81
C SER A 179 2.21 -7.05 -14.49
N LYS A 180 2.17 -6.95 -15.81
CA LYS A 180 3.02 -6.02 -16.58
C LYS A 180 2.68 -4.55 -16.32
N ARG A 181 1.45 -4.25 -15.88
CA ARG A 181 1.02 -2.87 -15.58
C ARG A 181 1.69 -2.29 -14.35
N HIS A 182 1.88 -3.12 -13.32
CA HIS A 182 2.50 -2.78 -12.05
C HIS A 182 3.69 -3.72 -11.80
N ASN A 183 4.67 -3.70 -12.67
CA ASN A 183 5.82 -4.62 -12.60
C ASN A 183 6.46 -4.60 -11.20
N GLN A 184 6.29 -5.69 -10.44
CA GLN A 184 6.74 -5.76 -9.05
C GLN A 184 8.26 -5.84 -8.95
N VAL A 185 8.91 -6.49 -9.89
CA VAL A 185 10.38 -6.57 -9.95
C VAL A 185 10.97 -5.17 -10.13
N ASN A 186 10.43 -4.37 -11.04
CA ASN A 186 10.90 -3.01 -11.26
C ASN A 186 10.65 -2.11 -10.03
N GLN A 187 9.48 -2.23 -9.38
CA GLN A 187 9.19 -1.49 -8.15
C GLN A 187 10.14 -1.92 -7.01
N TRP A 188 10.44 -3.21 -6.90
CA TRP A 188 11.40 -3.73 -5.92
C TRP A 188 12.83 -3.21 -6.18
N ILE A 189 13.33 -3.23 -7.44
CA ILE A 189 14.64 -2.67 -7.80
C ILE A 189 14.71 -1.20 -7.38
N TYR A 190 13.67 -0.44 -7.68
CA TYR A 190 13.59 0.97 -7.34
C TYR A 190 13.55 1.20 -5.81
N ALA A 191 12.77 0.41 -5.07
CA ALA A 191 12.71 0.45 -3.61
C ALA A 191 14.07 0.12 -3.00
N ARG A 192 14.74 -0.94 -3.45
CA ARG A 192 16.08 -1.32 -3.02
C ARG A 192 17.08 -0.18 -3.17
N LYS A 193 17.01 0.56 -4.27
CA LYS A 193 17.89 1.70 -4.55
C LYS A 193 17.57 2.93 -3.70
N ASN A 194 16.28 3.23 -3.47
CA ASN A 194 15.85 4.51 -2.95
C ASN A 194 15.32 4.47 -1.50
N LEU A 195 14.94 3.31 -0.98
CA LEU A 195 14.43 3.18 0.39
C LEU A 195 15.45 2.55 1.33
N LYS A 196 16.16 1.50 0.90
CA LYS A 196 17.03 0.69 1.77
C LYS A 196 18.07 1.50 2.54
N ASN A 197 18.65 2.52 1.92
CA ASN A 197 19.69 3.36 2.51
C ASN A 197 19.23 4.81 2.74
N ASN A 198 17.91 5.05 2.69
CA ASN A 198 17.38 6.38 2.97
C ASN A 198 17.32 6.58 4.49
N PRO A 199 18.03 7.59 5.05
CA PRO A 199 18.11 7.80 6.50
C PRO A 199 16.77 8.14 7.14
N LYS A 200 15.77 8.52 6.36
CA LYS A 200 14.40 8.78 6.83
C LYS A 200 13.53 7.54 6.83
N VAL A 201 13.96 6.43 6.24
CA VAL A 201 13.13 5.23 6.06
C VAL A 201 13.57 4.14 7.03
N ILE A 202 12.62 3.68 7.82
CA ILE A 202 12.74 2.52 8.70
C ILE A 202 11.90 1.41 8.08
N LEU A 203 12.51 0.27 7.82
CA LEU A 203 11.86 -0.90 7.24
C LEU A 203 11.62 -1.94 8.33
N ASP A 204 10.51 -2.65 8.26
CA ASP A 204 10.38 -3.85 9.09
C ASP A 204 11.37 -4.95 8.67
N ASP A 205 11.54 -5.96 9.51
CA ASP A 205 12.52 -7.03 9.27
C ASP A 205 12.22 -7.83 8.01
N VAL A 206 10.94 -8.07 7.72
CA VAL A 206 10.51 -8.82 6.52
C VAL A 206 10.82 -8.02 5.26
N LEU A 207 10.43 -6.76 5.22
CA LEU A 207 10.73 -5.90 4.06
C LEU A 207 12.24 -5.70 3.89
N THR A 208 13.00 -5.58 4.99
CA THR A 208 14.46 -5.52 4.96
C THR A 208 15.05 -6.76 4.31
N LYS A 209 14.59 -7.96 4.67
CA LYS A 209 15.03 -9.22 4.06
C LYS A 209 14.65 -9.27 2.56
N ILE A 210 13.43 -8.89 2.21
CA ILE A 210 12.95 -8.83 0.82
C ILE A 210 13.84 -7.90 -0.03
N LEU A 211 14.20 -6.73 0.48
CA LEU A 211 15.07 -5.79 -0.25
C LEU A 211 16.55 -6.25 -0.30
N ASN A 212 16.93 -7.27 0.45
CA ASN A 212 18.25 -7.90 0.40
C ASN A 212 18.34 -9.10 -0.55
N LEU A 213 17.24 -9.62 -1.05
CA LEU A 213 17.24 -10.73 -2.01
C LEU A 213 18.09 -10.38 -3.24
N GLU A 214 18.72 -11.36 -3.84
CA GLU A 214 19.46 -11.18 -5.12
C GLU A 214 18.50 -10.98 -6.29
N THR A 215 17.41 -11.73 -6.29
CA THR A 215 16.33 -11.68 -7.28
C THR A 215 14.98 -11.66 -6.58
N LEU A 216 13.97 -11.08 -7.24
CA LEU A 216 12.60 -11.15 -6.76
C LEU A 216 11.86 -12.18 -7.59
N ASN A 217 11.71 -13.38 -7.06
CA ASN A 217 10.95 -14.45 -7.68
C ASN A 217 9.98 -15.06 -6.68
N ARG A 218 8.71 -15.13 -7.04
CA ARG A 218 7.67 -15.66 -6.15
C ARG A 218 7.77 -17.19 -5.96
N GLU A 219 8.27 -17.92 -6.95
CA GLU A 219 8.42 -19.36 -6.86
C GLU A 219 9.51 -19.75 -5.83
N ASP A 220 10.61 -19.03 -5.81
CA ASP A 220 11.71 -19.24 -4.86
C ASP A 220 11.31 -18.79 -3.44
N PHE A 221 10.41 -17.82 -3.34
CA PHE A 221 9.99 -17.22 -2.08
C PHE A 221 9.23 -18.21 -1.17
N ASN A 222 8.53 -19.19 -1.69
CA ASN A 222 7.74 -20.13 -0.90
C ASN A 222 8.59 -21.01 0.04
N GLU A 223 9.82 -21.36 -0.31
CA GLU A 223 10.72 -22.14 0.54
C GLU A 223 11.47 -21.24 1.54
N GLU A 224 11.91 -20.07 1.14
CA GLU A 224 12.60 -19.10 2.01
C GLU A 224 11.65 -18.36 2.95
N THR A 225 10.38 -18.18 2.57
CA THR A 225 9.42 -17.38 3.35
C THR A 225 9.01 -18.06 4.65
N GLN A 226 8.95 -19.40 4.70
CA GLN A 226 8.74 -20.10 5.96
C GLN A 226 9.87 -19.79 6.95
N ASN A 227 11.08 -19.61 6.47
CA ASN A 227 12.24 -19.19 7.27
C ASN A 227 12.26 -17.67 7.58
N LEU A 228 11.67 -16.83 6.73
CA LEU A 228 11.57 -15.38 6.96
C LEU A 228 10.62 -15.03 8.12
N TYR A 229 9.55 -15.83 8.28
CA TYR A 229 8.52 -15.59 9.31
C TYR A 229 8.78 -16.37 10.61
N SER A 230 9.59 -17.41 10.59
CA SER A 230 9.85 -18.26 11.76
C SER A 230 10.92 -17.72 12.71
N ASN A 231 11.61 -16.64 12.36
CA ASN A 231 12.69 -16.03 13.15
C ASN A 231 12.44 -14.54 13.49
N VAL A 232 11.18 -14.12 13.55
CA VAL A 232 10.79 -12.77 14.00
C VAL A 232 10.14 -12.83 15.37
#